data_2d80f19a08cecf7295eff010fdc45d13
#
_entry.id   2d80f19a08cecf7295eff010fdc45d13
#
_cell.length_a   1.000
_cell.length_b   1.000
_cell.length_c   1.000
_cell.angle_alpha   90.00
_cell.angle_beta   90.00
_cell.angle_gamma   90.00
#
_symmetry.space_group_name_H-M   'P 1'
#
loop_
_entity.id
_entity.type
_entity.pdbx_description
1 polymer ?
#
loop_
_entity_poly.entity_id
_entity_poly.type
_entity_poly.pdbx_seq_one_letter_code
_entity_poly.pdbx_strand_id
1 'polypeptide(L)'
;MKGPTTALLYLDAVSVTFDGFRALNALSLVLEPGEMRAIIGPNGAGKTTMMDVITGKTRPDQGDVLFASGEVDLTTLDEAEIARLGIGRKFQKPTVFEAHSVLDNLRLALACDRRAWKSALWRDSAEERARIDEILGIVRLGDHVDRLAGGLSHGQKQWLEIGMLLAQDPKLLLVDEPVAGMTDAETAQTAILLREINRERTVVVVEHDMDFVRDLGVRVTCLHEGSVLSEGSLDQVSSDERVIEVYLGR
;
A
#
# COMPACT_ATOMS: atom_id res chain seq x y z
N MET A 1 -9.29 -24.76 2.92
CA MET A 1 -7.97 -25.17 3.51
C MET A 1 -7.52 -24.02 4.41
N LYS A 2 -6.95 -24.28 5.59
CA LYS A 2 -6.38 -23.21 6.42
C LYS A 2 -5.08 -22.78 5.74
N GLY A 3 -4.92 -21.49 5.45
CA GLY A 3 -3.68 -20.91 4.93
C GLY A 3 -2.48 -21.15 5.86
N PRO A 4 -1.27 -20.76 5.46
CA PRO A 4 -0.10 -20.89 6.31
C PRO A 4 -0.32 -20.18 7.64
N THR A 5 -0.08 -20.85 8.73
CA THR A 5 -0.39 -20.42 10.11
C THR A 5 0.34 -19.16 10.58
N THR A 6 1.23 -18.59 9.77
CA THR A 6 2.05 -17.42 10.10
C THR A 6 1.85 -16.22 9.14
N ALA A 7 1.14 -16.39 8.01
CA ALA A 7 0.98 -15.34 7.01
C ALA A 7 0.08 -14.20 7.52
N LEU A 8 0.48 -12.94 7.28
CA LEU A 8 -0.40 -11.80 7.50
C LEU A 8 -1.49 -11.75 6.41
N LEU A 9 -1.10 -11.97 5.15
CA LEU A 9 -2.01 -12.03 4.00
C LEU A 9 -1.69 -13.26 3.16
N TYR A 10 -2.72 -13.98 2.76
CA TYR A 10 -2.63 -15.14 1.88
C TYR A 10 -3.70 -15.07 0.79
N LEU A 11 -3.26 -15.00 -0.45
CA LEU A 11 -4.08 -15.19 -1.64
C LEU A 11 -3.87 -16.63 -2.11
N ASP A 12 -4.96 -17.38 -2.33
CA ASP A 12 -4.92 -18.76 -2.82
C ASP A 12 -5.72 -18.91 -4.10
N ALA A 13 -5.02 -19.12 -5.22
CA ALA A 13 -5.59 -19.35 -6.55
C ALA A 13 -6.64 -18.30 -6.96
N VAL A 14 -6.44 -17.05 -6.61
CA VAL A 14 -7.37 -15.95 -6.83
C VAL A 14 -7.49 -15.65 -8.32
N SER A 15 -8.72 -15.67 -8.84
CA SER A 15 -9.03 -15.36 -10.24
C SER A 15 -10.09 -14.27 -10.34
N VAL A 16 -9.89 -13.34 -11.29
CA VAL A 16 -10.81 -12.23 -11.58
C VAL A 16 -10.93 -12.05 -13.08
N THR A 17 -12.17 -11.98 -13.57
CA THR A 17 -12.47 -11.77 -14.99
C THR A 17 -13.35 -10.53 -15.16
N PHE A 18 -12.98 -9.63 -16.06
CA PHE A 18 -13.77 -8.46 -16.47
C PHE A 18 -14.13 -8.61 -17.96
N ASP A 19 -15.40 -8.67 -18.30
CA ASP A 19 -15.91 -8.74 -19.68
C ASP A 19 -15.17 -9.77 -20.56
N GLY A 20 -14.84 -10.94 -19.98
CA GLY A 20 -14.13 -12.01 -20.65
C GLY A 20 -12.60 -11.89 -20.62
N PHE A 21 -12.04 -10.75 -20.16
CA PHE A 21 -10.62 -10.60 -19.93
C PHE A 21 -10.24 -11.04 -18.52
N ARG A 22 -9.35 -12.04 -18.42
CA ARG A 22 -8.88 -12.55 -17.14
C ARG A 22 -7.77 -11.67 -16.59
N ALA A 23 -8.10 -10.82 -15.62
CA ALA A 23 -7.18 -9.88 -14.99
C ALA A 23 -6.31 -10.52 -13.89
N LEU A 24 -6.85 -11.51 -13.15
CA LEU A 24 -6.08 -12.41 -12.29
C LEU A 24 -6.37 -13.85 -12.67
N ASN A 25 -5.33 -14.69 -12.68
CA ASN A 25 -5.38 -16.06 -13.15
C ASN A 25 -4.70 -16.98 -12.13
N ALA A 26 -5.48 -17.55 -11.22
CA ALA A 26 -5.02 -18.40 -10.13
C ALA A 26 -3.84 -17.80 -9.34
N LEU A 27 -3.89 -16.47 -9.08
CA LEU A 27 -2.84 -15.77 -8.35
C LEU A 27 -2.73 -16.30 -6.93
N SER A 28 -1.54 -16.77 -6.55
CA SER A 28 -1.23 -17.16 -5.18
C SER A 28 -0.06 -16.31 -4.67
N LEU A 29 -0.22 -15.71 -3.49
CA LEU A 29 0.76 -14.84 -2.86
C LEU A 29 0.69 -14.97 -1.34
N VAL A 30 1.85 -15.06 -0.69
CA VAL A 30 1.97 -15.08 0.77
C VAL A 30 2.78 -13.86 1.21
N LEU A 31 2.26 -13.11 2.19
CA LEU A 31 2.97 -12.03 2.87
C LEU A 31 3.08 -12.35 4.35
N GLU A 32 4.29 -12.27 4.89
CA GLU A 32 4.53 -12.46 6.31
C GLU A 32 4.40 -11.15 7.09
N PRO A 33 4.08 -11.18 8.40
CA PRO A 33 4.09 -9.99 9.24
C PRO A 33 5.46 -9.30 9.23
N GLY A 34 5.47 -7.97 9.04
CA GLY A 34 6.70 -7.17 9.00
C GLY A 34 7.47 -7.26 7.68
N GLU A 35 6.97 -7.99 6.70
CA GLU A 35 7.59 -8.07 5.38
C GLU A 35 7.37 -6.78 4.58
N MET A 36 8.41 -6.33 3.84
CA MET A 36 8.23 -5.43 2.71
C MET A 36 8.39 -6.21 1.41
N ARG A 37 7.41 -6.10 0.52
CA ARG A 37 7.38 -6.77 -0.77
C ARG A 37 7.20 -5.78 -1.90
N ALA A 38 8.06 -5.84 -2.91
CA ALA A 38 7.85 -5.11 -4.15
C ALA A 38 7.11 -6.00 -5.16
N ILE A 39 6.08 -5.46 -5.78
CA ILE A 39 5.32 -6.09 -6.86
C ILE A 39 5.64 -5.34 -8.14
N ILE A 40 6.23 -6.04 -9.09
CA ILE A 40 6.56 -5.51 -10.41
C ILE A 40 5.78 -6.25 -11.51
N GLY A 41 5.86 -5.75 -12.73
CA GLY A 41 5.24 -6.38 -13.90
C GLY A 41 4.78 -5.33 -14.91
N PRO A 42 4.58 -5.71 -16.16
CA PRO A 42 4.11 -4.80 -17.21
C PRO A 42 2.71 -4.26 -16.93
N ASN A 43 2.30 -3.27 -17.73
CA ASN A 43 0.93 -2.79 -17.69
C ASN A 43 -0.04 -3.92 -18.06
N GLY A 44 -1.14 -4.04 -17.31
CA GLY A 44 -2.09 -5.14 -17.48
C GLY A 44 -1.70 -6.46 -16.81
N ALA A 45 -0.56 -6.54 -16.08
CA ALA A 45 -0.14 -7.75 -15.38
C ALA A 45 -1.03 -8.17 -14.20
N GLY A 46 -2.02 -7.34 -13.81
CA GLY A 46 -2.94 -7.63 -12.72
C GLY A 46 -2.60 -6.94 -11.38
N LYS A 47 -1.55 -6.11 -11.31
CA LYS A 47 -1.10 -5.44 -10.08
C LYS A 47 -2.20 -4.64 -9.38
N THR A 48 -2.89 -3.76 -10.09
CA THR A 48 -3.99 -2.95 -9.56
C THR A 48 -5.17 -3.82 -9.14
N THR A 49 -5.52 -4.82 -9.97
CA THR A 49 -6.61 -5.76 -9.66
C THR A 49 -6.31 -6.59 -8.40
N MET A 50 -5.06 -7.02 -8.21
CA MET A 50 -4.63 -7.68 -6.98
C MET A 50 -4.88 -6.78 -5.75
N MET A 51 -4.47 -5.51 -5.82
CA MET A 51 -4.73 -4.57 -4.72
C MET A 51 -6.22 -4.28 -4.53
N ASP A 52 -7.00 -4.17 -5.62
CA ASP A 52 -8.45 -4.00 -5.56
C ASP A 52 -9.14 -5.19 -4.89
N VAL A 53 -8.63 -6.41 -5.10
CA VAL A 53 -9.12 -7.62 -4.41
C VAL A 53 -8.78 -7.58 -2.92
N ILE A 54 -7.54 -7.27 -2.56
CA ILE A 54 -7.11 -7.20 -1.15
C ILE A 54 -7.91 -6.14 -0.37
N THR A 55 -8.29 -5.04 -1.01
CA THR A 55 -9.05 -3.95 -0.38
C THR A 55 -10.58 -4.12 -0.47
N GLY A 56 -11.08 -5.19 -1.08
CA GLY A 56 -12.52 -5.49 -1.22
C GLY A 56 -13.24 -4.70 -2.31
N LYS A 57 -12.53 -3.85 -3.05
CA LYS A 57 -13.09 -3.07 -4.17
C LYS A 57 -13.49 -3.97 -5.35
N THR A 58 -12.79 -5.09 -5.53
CA THR A 58 -13.11 -6.12 -6.52
C THR A 58 -13.25 -7.47 -5.81
N ARG A 59 -14.37 -8.17 -6.05
CA ARG A 59 -14.54 -9.53 -5.54
C ARG A 59 -13.96 -10.53 -6.53
N PRO A 60 -13.20 -11.53 -6.06
CA PRO A 60 -12.69 -12.58 -6.94
C PRO A 60 -13.82 -13.50 -7.39
N ASP A 61 -13.69 -14.06 -8.61
CA ASP A 61 -14.58 -15.10 -9.13
C ASP A 61 -14.30 -16.45 -8.48
N GLN A 62 -13.01 -16.69 -8.14
CA GLN A 62 -12.51 -17.92 -7.53
C GLN A 62 -11.31 -17.62 -6.63
N GLY A 63 -11.05 -18.55 -5.70
CA GLY A 63 -9.93 -18.47 -4.77
C GLY A 63 -10.30 -17.79 -3.47
N ASP A 64 -9.37 -17.83 -2.53
CA ASP A 64 -9.53 -17.30 -1.17
C ASP A 64 -8.56 -16.16 -0.92
N VAL A 65 -8.98 -15.15 -0.11
CA VAL A 65 -8.14 -14.05 0.35
C VAL A 65 -8.22 -13.98 1.87
N LEU A 66 -7.20 -14.50 2.52
CA LEU A 66 -7.18 -14.68 3.96
C LEU A 66 -6.22 -13.69 4.62
N PHE A 67 -6.65 -13.11 5.73
CA PHE A 67 -5.87 -12.15 6.52
C PHE A 67 -5.70 -12.64 7.96
N ALA A 68 -4.68 -12.13 8.67
CA ALA A 68 -4.38 -12.45 10.06
C ALA A 68 -4.29 -13.96 10.31
N SER A 69 -3.34 -14.63 9.65
CA SER A 69 -3.10 -16.10 9.78
C SER A 69 -4.30 -16.97 9.39
N GLY A 70 -5.11 -16.49 8.45
CA GLY A 70 -6.30 -17.20 7.96
C GLY A 70 -7.54 -17.08 8.86
N GLU A 71 -7.50 -16.19 9.85
CA GLU A 71 -8.65 -15.96 10.74
C GLU A 71 -9.78 -15.19 10.06
N VAL A 72 -9.45 -14.36 9.06
CA VAL A 72 -10.40 -13.48 8.38
C VAL A 72 -10.38 -13.72 6.89
N ASP A 73 -11.55 -14.04 6.32
CA ASP A 73 -11.76 -14.11 4.87
C ASP A 73 -12.21 -12.74 4.34
N LEU A 74 -11.31 -12.06 3.63
CA LEU A 74 -11.56 -10.73 3.10
C LEU A 74 -12.62 -10.72 2.00
N THR A 75 -12.87 -11.84 1.33
CA THR A 75 -13.87 -11.92 0.24
C THR A 75 -15.29 -11.72 0.73
N THR A 76 -15.52 -11.88 2.04
CA THR A 76 -16.84 -11.75 2.69
C THR A 76 -17.12 -10.34 3.21
N LEU A 77 -16.10 -9.46 3.27
CA LEU A 77 -16.15 -8.13 3.88
C LEU A 77 -16.31 -7.03 2.84
N ASP A 78 -16.77 -5.85 3.28
CA ASP A 78 -16.74 -4.64 2.47
C ASP A 78 -15.44 -3.85 2.66
N GLU A 79 -15.19 -2.84 1.78
CA GLU A 79 -14.00 -2.00 1.82
C GLU A 79 -13.78 -1.32 3.19
N ALA A 80 -14.87 -0.87 3.84
CA ALA A 80 -14.79 -0.17 5.12
C ALA A 80 -14.47 -1.14 6.27
N GLU A 81 -14.97 -2.38 6.21
CA GLU A 81 -14.64 -3.44 7.17
C GLU A 81 -13.17 -3.85 7.03
N ILE A 82 -12.69 -4.02 5.79
CA ILE A 82 -11.28 -4.34 5.50
C ILE A 82 -10.34 -3.23 5.98
N ALA A 83 -10.69 -1.96 5.74
CA ALA A 83 -9.91 -0.84 6.25
C ALA A 83 -9.84 -0.83 7.79
N ARG A 84 -10.93 -1.18 8.49
CA ARG A 84 -10.95 -1.28 9.98
C ARG A 84 -10.11 -2.44 10.51
N LEU A 85 -9.84 -3.47 9.73
CA LEU A 85 -8.92 -4.55 10.09
C LEU A 85 -7.46 -4.11 10.06
N GLY A 86 -7.18 -2.92 9.51
CA GLY A 86 -5.86 -2.35 9.39
C GLY A 86 -5.20 -2.61 8.03
N ILE A 87 -5.98 -2.70 6.95
CA ILE A 87 -5.46 -2.72 5.58
C ILE A 87 -5.66 -1.33 4.98
N GLY A 88 -4.55 -0.61 4.80
CA GLY A 88 -4.53 0.73 4.21
C GLY A 88 -4.00 0.71 2.78
N ARG A 89 -4.58 1.51 1.88
CA ARG A 89 -4.10 1.66 0.51
C ARG A 89 -3.89 3.12 0.13
N LYS A 90 -2.68 3.41 -0.36
CA LYS A 90 -2.36 4.65 -1.05
C LYS A 90 -2.62 4.46 -2.55
N PHE A 91 -3.44 5.33 -3.12
CA PHE A 91 -3.72 5.34 -4.56
C PHE A 91 -2.65 6.14 -5.33
N GLN A 92 -2.60 5.95 -6.66
CA GLN A 92 -1.64 6.66 -7.53
C GLN A 92 -1.77 8.19 -7.46
N LYS A 93 -3.00 8.72 -7.39
CA LYS A 93 -3.24 10.16 -7.23
C LYS A 93 -3.40 10.52 -5.77
N PRO A 94 -2.66 11.53 -5.26
CA PRO A 94 -2.82 11.97 -3.89
C PRO A 94 -4.26 12.42 -3.59
N THR A 95 -4.79 11.93 -2.47
CA THR A 95 -6.17 12.21 -2.01
C THR A 95 -6.20 13.15 -0.81
N VAL A 96 -5.27 14.11 -0.77
CA VAL A 96 -5.19 15.10 0.30
C VAL A 96 -6.25 16.19 0.16
N PHE A 97 -6.72 16.73 1.27
CA PHE A 97 -7.63 17.88 1.31
C PHE A 97 -6.84 19.16 1.13
N GLU A 98 -6.72 19.64 -0.10
CA GLU A 98 -5.84 20.76 -0.48
C GLU A 98 -6.16 22.09 0.22
N ALA A 99 -7.44 22.32 0.57
CA ALA A 99 -7.88 23.52 1.28
C ALA A 99 -7.62 23.48 2.80
N HIS A 100 -7.12 22.36 3.32
CA HIS A 100 -6.80 22.15 4.73
C HIS A 100 -5.30 22.17 4.95
N SER A 101 -4.88 22.47 6.20
CA SER A 101 -3.47 22.38 6.60
C SER A 101 -2.99 20.91 6.62
N VAL A 102 -1.67 20.70 6.64
CA VAL A 102 -1.09 19.36 6.87
C VAL A 102 -1.64 18.76 8.16
N LEU A 103 -1.67 19.56 9.24
CA LEU A 103 -2.22 19.14 10.53
C LEU A 103 -3.68 18.70 10.44
N ASP A 104 -4.52 19.46 9.76
CA ASP A 104 -5.93 19.13 9.65
C ASP A 104 -6.18 17.90 8.80
N ASN A 105 -5.36 17.67 7.75
CA ASN A 105 -5.39 16.42 6.99
C ASN A 105 -5.10 15.20 7.89
N LEU A 106 -4.07 15.27 8.72
CA LEU A 106 -3.73 14.21 9.66
C LEU A 106 -4.82 14.00 10.71
N ARG A 107 -5.39 15.09 11.28
CA ARG A 107 -6.51 15.03 12.22
C ARG A 107 -7.74 14.35 11.62
N LEU A 108 -8.08 14.68 10.38
CA LEU A 108 -9.22 14.07 9.67
C LEU A 108 -9.00 12.57 9.42
N ALA A 109 -7.75 12.14 9.32
CA ALA A 109 -7.38 10.75 9.07
C ALA A 109 -7.27 9.90 10.35
N LEU A 110 -7.12 10.51 11.54
CA LEU A 110 -6.97 9.75 12.79
C LEU A 110 -8.12 8.75 12.99
N ALA A 111 -7.77 7.54 13.43
CA ALA A 111 -8.72 6.51 13.83
C ALA A 111 -9.36 6.87 15.17
N CYS A 112 -10.44 7.64 15.14
CA CYS A 112 -11.12 8.11 16.33
C CYS A 112 -12.65 7.99 16.23
N ASP A 113 -13.34 8.07 17.38
CA ASP A 113 -14.80 8.07 17.45
C ASP A 113 -15.36 9.40 16.91
N ARG A 114 -15.78 9.39 15.63
CA ARG A 114 -16.28 10.56 14.89
C ARG A 114 -17.75 10.89 15.13
N ARG A 115 -18.28 10.67 16.33
CA ARG A 115 -19.64 11.10 16.62
C ARG A 115 -19.78 12.61 16.47
N ALA A 116 -20.77 13.06 15.67
CA ALA A 116 -20.94 14.46 15.25
C ALA A 116 -20.92 15.48 16.41
N TRP A 117 -21.43 15.12 17.61
CA TRP A 117 -21.43 15.98 18.79
C TRP A 117 -20.05 16.11 19.47
N LYS A 118 -19.14 15.13 19.28
CA LYS A 118 -17.76 15.24 19.76
C LYS A 118 -16.89 16.07 18.81
N SER A 119 -17.17 16.09 17.52
CA SER A 119 -16.40 16.86 16.54
C SER A 119 -16.61 18.38 16.64
N ALA A 120 -17.76 18.84 17.15
CA ALA A 120 -18.05 20.27 17.31
C ALA A 120 -17.24 20.96 18.42
N LEU A 121 -16.66 20.21 19.36
CA LEU A 121 -15.83 20.69 20.47
C LEU A 121 -14.44 20.01 20.49
N TRP A 122 -13.98 19.57 19.31
CA TRP A 122 -12.75 18.82 19.17
C TRP A 122 -11.53 19.55 19.74
N ARG A 123 -10.88 18.91 20.68
CA ARG A 123 -9.51 19.24 21.11
C ARG A 123 -8.73 17.95 21.10
N ASP A 124 -7.59 17.94 20.39
CA ASP A 124 -6.73 16.77 20.37
C ASP A 124 -6.37 16.35 21.81
N SER A 125 -6.51 15.07 22.11
CA SER A 125 -5.97 14.48 23.33
C SER A 125 -4.43 14.54 23.31
N ALA A 126 -3.78 14.29 24.44
CA ALA A 126 -2.32 14.21 24.49
C ALA A 126 -1.79 13.06 23.63
N GLU A 127 -2.54 11.95 23.58
CA GLU A 127 -2.21 10.76 22.77
C GLU A 127 -2.32 11.06 21.26
N GLU A 128 -3.39 11.74 20.84
CA GLU A 128 -3.60 12.15 19.44
C GLU A 128 -2.51 13.11 18.97
N ARG A 129 -2.12 14.07 19.81
CA ARG A 129 -1.01 14.98 19.49
C ARG A 129 0.31 14.24 19.34
N ALA A 130 0.64 13.36 20.29
CA ALA A 130 1.85 12.57 20.24
C ALA A 130 1.89 11.69 18.96
N ARG A 131 0.74 11.12 18.59
CA ARG A 131 0.62 10.34 17.35
C ARG A 131 0.80 11.19 16.09
N ILE A 132 0.23 12.39 16.05
CA ILE A 132 0.42 13.34 14.93
C ILE A 132 1.89 13.76 14.83
N ASP A 133 2.53 14.10 15.96
CA ASP A 133 3.93 14.51 16.00
C ASP A 133 4.86 13.38 15.51
N GLU A 134 4.60 12.14 15.92
CA GLU A 134 5.30 10.95 15.43
C GLU A 134 5.16 10.81 13.91
N ILE A 135 3.92 10.89 13.39
CA ILE A 135 3.65 10.77 11.95
C ILE A 135 4.34 11.90 11.18
N LEU A 136 4.26 13.15 11.67
CA LEU A 136 4.96 14.30 11.06
C LEU A 136 6.47 14.10 10.98
N GLY A 137 7.05 13.46 11.99
CA GLY A 137 8.46 13.05 12.00
C GLY A 137 8.76 12.03 10.91
N ILE A 138 7.95 10.97 10.80
CA ILE A 138 8.10 9.90 9.79
C ILE A 138 7.98 10.49 8.38
N VAL A 139 6.91 11.25 8.09
CA VAL A 139 6.65 11.81 6.74
C VAL A 139 7.42 13.12 6.47
N ARG A 140 8.23 13.59 7.43
CA ARG A 140 9.11 14.78 7.30
C ARG A 140 8.37 16.06 6.90
N LEU A 141 7.17 16.25 7.45
CA LEU A 141 6.35 17.44 7.22
C LEU A 141 6.20 18.33 8.46
N GLY A 142 7.03 18.12 9.50
CA GLY A 142 6.99 18.92 10.73
C GLY A 142 7.12 20.43 10.51
N ASP A 143 8.00 20.85 9.57
CA ASP A 143 8.20 22.26 9.23
C ASP A 143 7.03 22.86 8.40
N HIS A 144 6.08 22.02 7.98
CA HIS A 144 4.96 22.38 7.11
C HIS A 144 3.60 22.21 7.79
N VAL A 145 3.55 22.00 9.10
CA VAL A 145 2.36 21.61 9.86
C VAL A 145 1.15 22.51 9.61
N ASP A 146 1.36 23.83 9.58
CA ASP A 146 0.31 24.83 9.36
C ASP A 146 0.10 25.21 7.89
N ARG A 147 0.93 24.66 6.98
CA ARG A 147 0.83 24.95 5.55
C ARG A 147 -0.37 24.25 4.94
N LEU A 148 -1.10 24.93 4.03
CA LEU A 148 -2.15 24.30 3.24
C LEU A 148 -1.58 23.22 2.35
N ALA A 149 -2.22 22.03 2.32
CA ALA A 149 -1.76 20.91 1.54
C ALA A 149 -1.70 21.20 0.04
N GLY A 150 -2.57 22.09 -0.47
CA GLY A 150 -2.51 22.58 -1.86
C GLY A 150 -1.19 23.24 -2.24
N GLY A 151 -0.47 23.84 -1.28
CA GLY A 151 0.82 24.49 -1.50
C GLY A 151 2.05 23.57 -1.38
N LEU A 152 1.86 22.28 -1.09
CA LEU A 152 2.94 21.29 -1.02
C LEU A 152 3.43 20.90 -2.43
N SER A 153 4.68 20.44 -2.53
CA SER A 153 5.17 19.78 -3.75
C SER A 153 4.40 18.47 -4.00
N HIS A 154 4.54 17.90 -5.20
CA HIS A 154 3.91 16.61 -5.51
C HIS A 154 4.38 15.51 -4.54
N GLY A 155 5.68 15.38 -4.31
CA GLY A 155 6.24 14.42 -3.37
C GLY A 155 5.77 14.64 -1.93
N GLN A 156 5.72 15.90 -1.48
CA GLN A 156 5.19 16.23 -0.15
C GLN A 156 3.71 15.84 0.02
N LYS A 157 2.88 16.01 -1.03
CA LYS A 157 1.49 15.53 -1.01
C LYS A 157 1.41 14.01 -0.91
N GLN A 158 2.28 13.28 -1.60
CA GLN A 158 2.40 11.83 -1.50
C GLN A 158 2.77 11.40 -0.07
N TRP A 159 3.75 12.07 0.55
CA TRP A 159 4.13 11.80 1.94
C TRP A 159 3.01 12.13 2.94
N LEU A 160 2.27 13.23 2.71
CA LEU A 160 1.10 13.54 3.54
C LEU A 160 0.04 12.45 3.45
N GLU A 161 -0.24 11.93 2.25
CA GLU A 161 -1.19 10.82 2.06
C GLU A 161 -0.74 9.55 2.79
N ILE A 162 0.55 9.21 2.74
CA ILE A 162 1.11 8.12 3.55
C ILE A 162 0.91 8.41 5.04
N GLY A 163 1.15 9.65 5.49
CA GLY A 163 0.90 10.07 6.87
C GLY A 163 -0.57 9.90 7.28
N MET A 164 -1.51 10.25 6.40
CA MET A 164 -2.94 10.04 6.65
C MET A 164 -3.29 8.55 6.77
N LEU A 165 -2.65 7.68 6.02
CA LEU A 165 -2.82 6.23 6.17
C LEU A 165 -2.22 5.73 7.49
N LEU A 166 -1.02 6.20 7.86
CA LEU A 166 -0.39 5.86 9.15
C LEU A 166 -1.24 6.30 10.35
N ALA A 167 -2.00 7.40 10.22
CA ALA A 167 -2.91 7.86 11.24
C ALA A 167 -4.06 6.88 11.53
N GLN A 168 -4.35 5.96 10.62
CA GLN A 168 -5.34 4.90 10.78
C GLN A 168 -4.74 3.62 11.40
N ASP A 169 -3.45 3.63 11.74
CA ASP A 169 -2.69 2.52 12.32
C ASP A 169 -2.79 1.20 11.54
N PRO A 170 -2.40 1.18 10.25
CA PRO A 170 -2.53 -0.01 9.42
C PRO A 170 -1.51 -1.09 9.81
N LYS A 171 -1.93 -2.36 9.75
CA LYS A 171 -1.06 -3.55 9.84
C LYS A 171 -0.42 -3.87 8.50
N LEU A 172 -1.16 -3.64 7.41
CA LEU A 172 -0.74 -3.81 6.03
C LEU A 172 -0.93 -2.51 5.26
N LEU A 173 0.13 -2.00 4.67
CA LEU A 173 0.12 -0.81 3.83
C LEU A 173 0.36 -1.22 2.38
N LEU A 174 -0.60 -0.93 1.51
CA LEU A 174 -0.50 -1.11 0.06
C LEU A 174 -0.18 0.25 -0.57
N VAL A 175 0.95 0.35 -1.25
CA VAL A 175 1.45 1.62 -1.82
C VAL A 175 1.61 1.47 -3.32
N ASP A 176 0.81 2.22 -4.08
CA ASP A 176 0.75 2.16 -5.53
C ASP A 176 1.56 3.31 -6.13
N GLU A 177 2.64 2.98 -6.84
CA GLU A 177 3.55 3.90 -7.52
C GLU A 177 3.94 5.13 -6.64
N PRO A 178 4.56 4.89 -5.46
CA PRO A 178 4.83 5.96 -4.51
C PRO A 178 5.76 7.07 -5.00
N VAL A 179 6.59 6.79 -6.02
CA VAL A 179 7.61 7.75 -6.50
C VAL A 179 7.27 8.36 -7.87
N ALA A 180 6.08 8.06 -8.42
CA ALA A 180 5.68 8.62 -9.71
C ALA A 180 5.72 10.16 -9.72
N GLY A 181 6.49 10.75 -10.63
CA GLY A 181 6.62 12.20 -10.77
C GLY A 181 7.45 12.90 -9.70
N MET A 182 8.20 12.16 -8.89
CA MET A 182 9.14 12.70 -7.90
C MET A 182 10.50 13.01 -8.52
N THR A 183 11.23 13.91 -7.90
CA THR A 183 12.65 14.12 -8.15
C THR A 183 13.48 12.99 -7.53
N ASP A 184 14.74 12.80 -7.99
CA ASP A 184 15.64 11.77 -7.44
C ASP A 184 15.81 11.91 -5.91
N ALA A 185 15.87 13.16 -5.41
CA ALA A 185 15.97 13.44 -3.98
C ALA A 185 14.71 13.01 -3.21
N GLU A 186 13.51 13.28 -3.76
CA GLU A 186 12.24 12.86 -3.16
C GLU A 186 12.10 11.32 -3.23
N THR A 187 12.52 10.70 -4.32
CA THR A 187 12.55 9.23 -4.50
C THR A 187 13.42 8.56 -3.43
N ALA A 188 14.66 9.05 -3.24
CA ALA A 188 15.56 8.53 -2.21
C ALA A 188 14.97 8.70 -0.79
N GLN A 189 14.33 9.85 -0.52
CA GLN A 189 13.66 10.07 0.77
C GLN A 189 12.46 9.15 0.96
N THR A 190 11.70 8.85 -0.09
CA THR A 190 10.57 7.91 -0.06
C THR A 190 11.03 6.49 0.26
N ALA A 191 12.17 6.05 -0.28
CA ALA A 191 12.75 4.76 0.08
C ALA A 191 13.10 4.67 1.57
N ILE A 192 13.68 5.72 2.14
CA ILE A 192 14.00 5.78 3.57
C ILE A 192 12.71 5.74 4.40
N LEU A 193 11.70 6.53 4.03
CA LEU A 193 10.40 6.60 4.69
C LEU A 193 9.71 5.24 4.71
N LEU A 194 9.65 4.53 3.57
CA LEU A 194 9.03 3.22 3.51
C LEU A 194 9.76 2.18 4.36
N ARG A 195 11.11 2.20 4.39
CA ARG A 195 11.89 1.33 5.30
C ARG A 195 11.63 1.63 6.78
N GLU A 196 11.44 2.88 7.14
CA GLU A 196 11.08 3.28 8.50
C GLU A 196 9.70 2.76 8.89
N ILE A 197 8.70 2.91 8.03
CA ILE A 197 7.36 2.36 8.20
C ILE A 197 7.40 0.83 8.34
N ASN A 198 8.22 0.16 7.54
CA ASN A 198 8.30 -1.30 7.53
C ASN A 198 8.86 -1.90 8.82
N ARG A 199 9.54 -1.14 9.68
CA ARG A 199 10.02 -1.63 10.98
C ARG A 199 8.90 -2.15 11.87
N GLU A 200 7.69 -1.63 11.70
CA GLU A 200 6.54 -1.94 12.53
C GLU A 200 5.36 -2.49 11.73
N ARG A 201 5.37 -2.37 10.40
CA ARG A 201 4.23 -2.68 9.53
C ARG A 201 4.65 -3.50 8.33
N THR A 202 3.73 -4.30 7.81
CA THR A 202 3.90 -4.96 6.53
C THR A 202 3.60 -3.98 5.41
N VAL A 203 4.45 -3.93 4.38
CA VAL A 203 4.32 -2.98 3.27
C VAL A 203 4.38 -3.71 1.93
N VAL A 204 3.43 -3.46 1.07
CA VAL A 204 3.47 -3.86 -0.34
C VAL A 204 3.64 -2.62 -1.19
N VAL A 205 4.66 -2.60 -2.02
CA VAL A 205 4.97 -1.51 -2.95
C VAL A 205 4.76 -2.03 -4.36
N VAL A 206 3.82 -1.45 -5.10
CA VAL A 206 3.69 -1.70 -6.54
C VAL A 206 4.49 -0.63 -7.27
N GLU A 207 5.46 -1.05 -8.07
CA GLU A 207 6.35 -0.13 -8.77
C GLU A 207 6.81 -0.65 -10.13
N HIS A 208 7.24 0.28 -10.96
CA HIS A 208 7.85 0.01 -12.25
C HIS A 208 9.25 0.63 -12.38
N ASP A 209 9.65 1.48 -11.43
CA ASP A 209 11.01 2.03 -11.31
C ASP A 209 11.93 1.01 -10.65
N MET A 210 12.79 0.38 -11.47
CA MET A 210 13.69 -0.69 -11.00
C MET A 210 14.82 -0.16 -10.12
N ASP A 211 15.24 1.09 -10.30
CA ASP A 211 16.27 1.69 -9.45
C ASP A 211 15.72 1.94 -8.05
N PHE A 212 14.50 2.43 -7.95
CA PHE A 212 13.81 2.56 -6.67
C PHE A 212 13.58 1.20 -5.99
N VAL A 213 13.15 0.17 -6.73
CA VAL A 213 12.98 -1.19 -6.20
C VAL A 213 14.32 -1.76 -5.72
N ARG A 214 15.41 -1.48 -6.43
CA ARG A 214 16.78 -1.85 -6.01
C ARG A 214 17.17 -1.15 -4.72
N ASP A 215 16.89 0.15 -4.62
CA ASP A 215 17.16 0.92 -3.40
C ASP A 215 16.37 0.41 -2.20
N LEU A 216 15.14 -0.07 -2.39
CA LEU A 216 14.38 -0.70 -1.30
C LEU A 216 15.07 -1.96 -0.76
N GLY A 217 15.74 -2.74 -1.61
CA GLY A 217 16.51 -3.93 -1.21
C GLY A 217 15.63 -5.06 -0.65
N VAL A 218 14.43 -5.23 -1.18
CA VAL A 218 13.39 -6.12 -0.67
C VAL A 218 13.12 -7.30 -1.62
N ARG A 219 12.35 -8.28 -1.15
CA ARG A 219 11.85 -9.36 -1.99
C ARG A 219 10.91 -8.81 -3.05
N VAL A 220 11.06 -9.30 -4.29
CA VAL A 220 10.31 -8.86 -5.46
C VAL A 220 9.45 -10.01 -5.97
N THR A 221 8.21 -9.71 -6.33
CA THR A 221 7.30 -10.61 -7.05
C THR A 221 6.96 -9.98 -8.39
N CYS A 222 7.30 -10.64 -9.48
CA CYS A 222 6.94 -10.24 -10.83
C CYS A 222 5.60 -10.87 -11.22
N LEU A 223 4.61 -10.04 -11.56
CA LEU A 223 3.34 -10.48 -12.10
C LEU A 223 3.32 -10.39 -13.63
N HIS A 224 2.70 -11.38 -14.26
CA HIS A 224 2.40 -11.39 -15.68
C HIS A 224 1.09 -12.13 -15.93
N GLU A 225 0.21 -11.58 -16.78
CA GLU A 225 -1.10 -12.16 -17.14
C GLU A 225 -1.91 -12.66 -15.93
N GLY A 226 -1.89 -11.86 -14.85
CA GLY A 226 -2.64 -12.15 -13.63
C GLY A 226 -2.08 -13.25 -12.74
N SER A 227 -0.86 -13.72 -12.99
CA SER A 227 -0.19 -14.79 -12.21
C SER A 227 1.19 -14.34 -11.75
N VAL A 228 1.74 -15.00 -10.72
CA VAL A 228 3.16 -14.84 -10.32
C VAL A 228 4.03 -15.53 -11.37
N LEU A 229 4.89 -14.74 -12.01
CA LEU A 229 5.85 -15.24 -12.99
C LEU A 229 7.17 -15.65 -12.34
N SER A 230 7.68 -14.81 -11.45
CA SER A 230 8.96 -15.02 -10.75
C SER A 230 8.95 -14.31 -9.40
N GLU A 231 9.68 -14.85 -8.42
CA GLU A 231 9.79 -14.29 -7.08
C GLU A 231 11.17 -14.53 -6.50
N GLY A 232 11.77 -13.49 -5.88
CA GLY A 232 13.10 -13.58 -5.28
C GLY A 232 13.71 -12.20 -5.00
N SER A 233 15.05 -12.10 -4.96
CA SER A 233 15.70 -10.80 -4.99
C SER A 233 15.53 -10.13 -6.35
N LEU A 234 15.70 -8.81 -6.42
CA LEU A 234 15.60 -8.11 -7.71
C LEU A 234 16.56 -8.71 -8.77
N ASP A 235 17.76 -9.07 -8.35
CA ASP A 235 18.76 -9.66 -9.28
C ASP A 235 18.32 -11.03 -9.79
N GLN A 236 17.71 -11.87 -8.93
CA GLN A 236 17.14 -13.15 -9.33
C GLN A 236 16.00 -12.97 -10.32
N VAL A 237 15.04 -12.08 -10.01
CA VAL A 237 13.88 -11.83 -10.84
C VAL A 237 14.27 -11.20 -12.18
N SER A 238 15.20 -10.23 -12.18
CA SER A 238 15.67 -9.57 -13.42
C SER A 238 16.54 -10.44 -14.31
N SER A 239 17.12 -11.54 -13.78
CA SER A 239 17.88 -12.52 -14.55
C SER A 239 17.02 -13.71 -15.04
N ASP A 240 15.76 -13.81 -14.64
CA ASP A 240 14.84 -14.85 -15.10
C ASP A 240 14.48 -14.61 -16.58
N GLU A 241 14.81 -15.56 -17.46
CA GLU A 241 14.58 -15.45 -18.91
C GLU A 241 13.11 -15.11 -19.25
N ARG A 242 12.17 -15.67 -18.52
CA ARG A 242 10.73 -15.40 -18.70
C ARG A 242 10.39 -13.93 -18.38
N VAL A 243 11.00 -13.36 -17.35
CA VAL A 243 10.82 -11.95 -16.98
C VAL A 243 11.43 -11.05 -18.07
N ILE A 244 12.62 -11.38 -18.55
CA ILE A 244 13.30 -10.66 -19.64
C ILE A 244 12.42 -10.65 -20.90
N GLU A 245 11.87 -11.79 -21.29
CA GLU A 245 10.98 -11.91 -22.46
C GLU A 245 9.75 -11.01 -22.33
N VAL A 246 9.12 -11.00 -21.17
CA VAL A 246 7.92 -10.20 -20.87
C VAL A 246 8.21 -8.70 -20.95
N TYR A 247 9.34 -8.24 -20.46
CA TYR A 247 9.73 -6.82 -20.48
C TYR A 247 10.29 -6.36 -21.84
N LEU A 248 10.94 -7.25 -22.59
CA LEU A 248 11.47 -6.93 -23.92
C LEU A 248 10.45 -7.16 -25.06
N GLY A 249 9.30 -7.76 -24.77
CA GLY A 249 8.23 -7.99 -25.76
C GLY A 249 8.62 -8.98 -26.87
N ARG A 250 9.40 -10.01 -26.52
CA ARG A 250 9.83 -11.06 -27.48
C ARG A 250 9.08 -12.34 -27.27
#